data_e127aa138c26a02d4a18260947afe08b
#
_entry.id   e127aa138c26a02d4a18260947afe08b
#
_cell.length_a   1.000
_cell.length_b   1.000
_cell.length_c   1.000
_cell.angle_alpha   90.00
_cell.angle_beta   90.00
_cell.angle_gamma   90.00
#
_symmetry.space_group_name_H-M   'P 1'
#
loop_
_entity.id
_entity.type
_entity.pdbx_description
1 polymer ?
#
loop_
_entity_poly.entity_id
_entity_poly.type
_entity_poly.pdbx_seq_one_letter_code
_entity_poly.pdbx_strand_id
1 'polypeptide(L)'
;MTGYVRNMSFVKPSELEVLATIHSSMGRRILGIGSLYVLSLSVIYVAISQPPALGWQLFLLVLGGVSIWISEKMRRATGNVLELNHLELRDTSGVVIARIEDMVSVDRGAFAFKPSNGFLIRLRAGAERTWQPGMWWRFGTCVGVGGMTPGPQTKFMAETILAMITKRDLDLLKDD
;
A
#
# COMPACT_ATOMS: atom_id res chain seq x y z
N MET A 1 34.36 -18.50 -9.11
CA MET A 1 34.07 -17.10 -9.42
C MET A 1 33.47 -17.06 -10.82
N THR A 2 32.16 -17.10 -10.94
CA THR A 2 31.50 -16.98 -12.24
C THR A 2 30.34 -15.99 -12.03
N GLY A 3 30.54 -14.80 -12.62
CA GLY A 3 29.69 -13.67 -12.45
C GLY A 3 28.27 -13.88 -13.02
N TYR A 4 27.29 -13.61 -12.22
CA TYR A 4 25.89 -13.50 -12.61
C TYR A 4 25.70 -12.14 -13.31
N VAL A 5 26.01 -12.10 -14.60
CA VAL A 5 25.65 -10.95 -15.44
C VAL A 5 24.15 -11.05 -15.69
N ARG A 6 23.35 -10.41 -14.82
CA ARG A 6 21.92 -10.23 -15.03
C ARG A 6 21.75 -9.35 -16.26
N ASN A 7 21.15 -9.90 -17.34
CA ASN A 7 20.73 -9.17 -18.53
C ASN A 7 19.99 -7.89 -18.12
N MET A 8 20.65 -6.76 -18.26
CA MET A 8 20.00 -5.46 -18.32
C MET A 8 19.36 -5.37 -19.71
N SER A 9 18.19 -5.98 -19.85
CA SER A 9 17.30 -5.69 -20.97
C SER A 9 17.07 -4.17 -20.96
N PHE A 10 17.41 -3.51 -22.07
CA PHE A 10 17.12 -2.08 -22.25
C PHE A 10 15.61 -1.90 -22.17
N VAL A 11 15.11 -1.47 -21.01
CA VAL A 11 13.71 -1.11 -20.82
C VAL A 11 13.44 0.09 -21.72
N LYS A 12 12.51 -0.07 -22.66
CA LYS A 12 12.15 1.03 -23.57
C LYS A 12 11.60 2.20 -22.75
N PRO A 13 11.96 3.45 -23.04
CA PRO A 13 11.44 4.63 -22.32
C PRO A 13 9.91 4.67 -22.22
N SER A 14 9.21 4.15 -23.23
CA SER A 14 7.75 4.03 -23.25
C SER A 14 7.18 3.06 -22.19
N GLU A 15 7.96 2.11 -21.72
CA GLU A 15 7.53 1.14 -20.68
C GLU A 15 7.59 1.74 -19.27
N LEU A 16 8.34 2.83 -19.09
CA LEU A 16 8.43 3.58 -17.83
C LEU A 16 7.40 4.71 -17.74
N GLU A 17 6.62 4.93 -18.81
CA GLU A 17 5.54 5.92 -18.81
C GLU A 17 4.52 5.63 -17.71
N VAL A 18 4.21 6.63 -16.90
CA VAL A 18 3.24 6.49 -15.80
C VAL A 18 1.83 6.51 -16.37
N LEU A 19 1.14 5.40 -16.26
CA LEU A 19 -0.23 5.21 -16.77
C LEU A 19 -1.30 5.69 -15.78
N ALA A 20 -1.05 5.51 -14.49
CA ALA A 20 -1.97 5.89 -13.42
C ALA A 20 -1.22 6.24 -12.15
N THR A 21 -1.79 7.16 -11.38
CA THR A 21 -1.27 7.57 -10.08
C THR A 21 -2.36 7.54 -9.01
N ILE A 22 -1.97 7.22 -7.78
CA ILE A 22 -2.85 7.33 -6.61
C ILE A 22 -2.16 8.19 -5.56
N HIS A 23 -2.80 9.30 -5.22
CA HIS A 23 -2.39 10.16 -4.12
C HIS A 23 -3.21 9.90 -2.87
N SER A 24 -2.66 10.17 -1.70
CA SER A 24 -3.46 10.16 -0.47
C SER A 24 -4.44 11.35 -0.46
N SER A 25 -5.69 11.14 -0.01
CA SER A 25 -6.65 12.21 0.19
C SER A 25 -6.25 13.07 1.39
N MET A 26 -6.01 14.37 1.18
CA MET A 26 -5.58 15.31 2.21
C MET A 26 -6.52 15.29 3.43
N GLY A 27 -7.83 15.37 3.23
CA GLY A 27 -8.82 15.37 4.32
C GLY A 27 -8.76 14.08 5.15
N ARG A 28 -8.71 12.92 4.51
CA ARG A 28 -8.61 11.62 5.19
C ARG A 28 -7.28 11.46 5.92
N ARG A 29 -6.20 11.96 5.32
CA ARG A 29 -4.86 11.96 5.92
C ARG A 29 -4.84 12.79 7.20
N ILE A 30 -5.34 14.03 7.16
CA ILE A 30 -5.39 14.92 8.33
C ILE A 30 -6.29 14.32 9.42
N LEU A 31 -7.48 13.84 9.07
CA LEU A 31 -8.40 13.22 10.02
C LEU A 31 -7.80 11.97 10.67
N GLY A 32 -7.27 11.04 9.87
CA GLY A 32 -6.74 9.78 10.39
C GLY A 32 -5.48 9.97 11.24
N ILE A 33 -4.52 10.76 10.78
CA ILE A 33 -3.29 11.03 11.52
C ILE A 33 -3.60 11.90 12.74
N GLY A 34 -4.42 12.94 12.58
CA GLY A 34 -4.79 13.85 13.65
C GLY A 34 -5.53 13.15 14.79
N SER A 35 -6.51 12.29 14.48
CA SER A 35 -7.24 11.53 15.51
C SER A 35 -6.33 10.60 16.30
N LEU A 36 -5.35 9.95 15.65
CA LEU A 36 -4.38 9.11 16.34
C LEU A 36 -3.45 9.92 17.25
N TYR A 37 -3.00 11.10 16.83
CA TYR A 37 -2.20 11.97 17.69
C TYR A 37 -3.01 12.49 18.89
N VAL A 38 -4.26 12.93 18.67
CA VAL A 38 -5.13 13.38 19.75
C VAL A 38 -5.38 12.25 20.75
N LEU A 39 -5.69 11.04 20.26
CA LEU A 39 -5.86 9.87 21.12
C LEU A 39 -4.59 9.59 21.93
N SER A 40 -3.44 9.57 21.29
CA SER A 40 -2.14 9.31 21.95
C SER A 40 -1.86 10.31 23.04
N LEU A 41 -2.01 11.61 22.75
CA LEU A 41 -1.76 12.67 23.73
C LEU A 41 -2.76 12.59 24.90
N SER A 42 -4.04 12.33 24.63
CA SER A 42 -5.07 12.18 25.66
C SER A 42 -4.78 11.01 26.59
N VAL A 43 -4.40 9.85 26.04
CA VAL A 43 -4.10 8.64 26.81
C VAL A 43 -2.85 8.83 27.66
N ILE A 44 -1.79 9.43 27.11
CA ILE A 44 -0.56 9.72 27.85
C ILE A 44 -0.84 10.77 28.93
N TYR A 45 -1.61 11.81 28.62
CA TYR A 45 -2.00 12.84 29.60
C TYR A 45 -2.72 12.22 30.80
N VAL A 46 -3.71 11.35 30.58
CA VAL A 46 -4.44 10.65 31.66
C VAL A 46 -3.48 9.77 32.49
N ALA A 47 -2.58 9.03 31.84
CA ALA A 47 -1.62 8.16 32.52
C ALA A 47 -0.67 8.92 33.46
N ILE A 48 -0.38 10.20 33.15
CA ILE A 48 0.56 11.03 33.94
C ILE A 48 -0.19 11.87 34.97
N SER A 49 -1.33 12.50 34.57
CA SER A 49 -2.04 13.46 35.42
C SER A 49 -2.91 12.78 36.50
N GLN A 50 -3.41 11.60 36.24
CA GLN A 50 -4.22 10.80 37.15
C GLN A 50 -3.70 9.36 37.14
N PRO A 51 -2.49 9.09 37.72
CA PRO A 51 -1.85 7.80 37.60
C PRO A 51 -2.73 6.69 38.21
N PRO A 52 -3.26 5.78 37.40
CA PRO A 52 -4.00 4.62 37.88
C PRO A 52 -3.03 3.59 38.50
N ALA A 53 -3.55 2.43 38.94
CA ALA A 53 -2.70 1.34 39.38
C ALA A 53 -1.63 1.03 38.33
N LEU A 54 -0.42 0.72 38.75
CA LEU A 54 0.81 0.63 37.93
C LEU A 54 0.66 -0.16 36.65
N GLY A 55 -0.11 -1.28 36.68
CA GLY A 55 -0.38 -2.07 35.49
C GLY A 55 -1.18 -1.33 34.42
N TRP A 56 -2.19 -0.56 34.83
CA TRP A 56 -2.99 0.27 33.91
C TRP A 56 -2.21 1.47 33.40
N GLN A 57 -1.38 2.09 34.25
CA GLN A 57 -0.52 3.19 33.84
C GLN A 57 0.45 2.73 32.73
N LEU A 58 1.11 1.60 32.91
CA LEU A 58 2.01 1.04 31.89
C LEU A 58 1.27 0.71 30.60
N PHE A 59 0.08 0.10 30.71
CA PHE A 59 -0.77 -0.18 29.53
C PHE A 59 -1.10 1.10 28.75
N LEU A 60 -1.53 2.17 29.41
CA LEU A 60 -1.86 3.44 28.78
C LEU A 60 -0.64 4.08 28.11
N LEU A 61 0.53 4.05 28.76
CA LEU A 61 1.76 4.59 28.17
C LEU A 61 2.20 3.80 26.93
N VAL A 62 2.11 2.47 26.96
CA VAL A 62 2.40 1.62 25.79
C VAL A 62 1.41 1.89 24.68
N LEU A 63 0.11 1.98 24.97
CA LEU A 63 -0.95 2.28 24.00
C LEU A 63 -0.71 3.65 23.34
N GLY A 64 -0.39 4.67 24.13
CA GLY A 64 -0.07 6.00 23.63
C GLY A 64 1.18 6.00 22.74
N GLY A 65 2.25 5.33 23.17
CA GLY A 65 3.49 5.21 22.40
C GLY A 65 3.29 4.47 21.06
N VAL A 66 2.58 3.35 21.08
CA VAL A 66 2.23 2.59 19.86
C VAL A 66 1.38 3.44 18.90
N SER A 67 0.41 4.20 19.43
CA SER A 67 -0.42 5.09 18.62
C SER A 67 0.39 6.21 17.95
N ILE A 68 1.36 6.80 18.65
CA ILE A 68 2.30 7.78 18.05
C ILE A 68 3.12 7.12 16.95
N TRP A 69 3.66 5.94 17.20
CA TRP A 69 4.46 5.21 16.21
C TRP A 69 3.65 4.90 14.93
N ILE A 70 2.40 4.43 15.09
CA ILE A 70 1.49 4.20 13.95
C ILE A 70 1.20 5.49 13.21
N SER A 71 0.92 6.61 13.93
CA SER A 71 0.67 7.92 13.34
C SER A 71 1.84 8.38 12.48
N GLU A 72 3.07 8.25 12.99
CA GLU A 72 4.27 8.65 12.27
C GLU A 72 4.53 7.76 11.04
N LYS A 73 4.34 6.45 11.18
CA LYS A 73 4.44 5.51 10.06
C LYS A 73 3.41 5.83 8.97
N MET A 74 2.16 6.13 9.37
CA MET A 74 1.08 6.54 8.46
C MET A 74 1.39 7.88 7.79
N ARG A 75 1.94 8.84 8.50
CA ARG A 75 2.35 10.14 7.97
C ARG A 75 3.38 10.00 6.86
N ARG A 76 4.38 9.13 7.06
CA ARG A 76 5.42 8.83 6.05
C ARG A 76 4.82 8.08 4.87
N ALA A 77 4.06 7.03 5.10
CA ALA A 77 3.44 6.22 4.04
C ALA A 77 2.51 7.04 3.15
N THR A 78 1.67 7.90 3.73
CA THR A 78 0.72 8.74 2.99
C THR A 78 1.36 9.96 2.33
N GLY A 79 2.65 10.20 2.53
CA GLY A 79 3.45 11.18 1.77
C GLY A 79 3.84 10.69 0.38
N ASN A 80 3.84 9.38 0.15
CA ASN A 80 4.21 8.78 -1.12
C ASN A 80 3.01 8.74 -2.08
N VAL A 81 3.33 8.66 -3.38
CA VAL A 81 2.38 8.47 -4.47
C VAL A 81 2.58 7.06 -5.02
N LEU A 82 1.49 6.38 -5.34
CA LEU A 82 1.57 5.12 -6.06
C LEU A 82 1.53 5.37 -7.55
N GLU A 83 2.47 4.78 -8.27
CA GLU A 83 2.63 4.93 -9.72
C GLU A 83 2.54 3.55 -10.38
N LEU A 84 1.71 3.48 -11.41
CA LEU A 84 1.59 2.33 -12.29
C LEU A 84 2.25 2.65 -13.63
N ASN A 85 3.17 1.81 -14.07
CA ASN A 85 3.69 1.81 -15.43
C ASN A 85 3.40 0.45 -16.11
N HIS A 86 3.91 0.25 -17.32
CA HIS A 86 3.69 -0.99 -18.08
C HIS A 86 4.33 -2.24 -17.45
N LEU A 87 5.28 -2.08 -16.53
CA LEU A 87 6.04 -3.18 -15.94
C LEU A 87 5.60 -3.49 -14.51
N GLU A 88 5.30 -2.43 -13.72
CA GLU A 88 5.13 -2.58 -12.29
C GLU A 88 4.26 -1.49 -11.66
N LEU A 89 3.68 -1.83 -10.51
CA LEU A 89 3.13 -0.89 -9.56
C LEU A 89 4.20 -0.61 -8.49
N ARG A 90 4.55 0.67 -8.31
CA ARG A 90 5.57 1.10 -7.33
C ARG A 90 5.07 2.30 -6.52
N ASP A 91 5.74 2.61 -5.43
CA ASP A 91 5.60 3.89 -4.76
C ASP A 91 6.77 4.83 -5.09
N THR A 92 6.60 6.12 -4.85
CA THR A 92 7.64 7.13 -5.11
C THR A 92 8.85 7.02 -4.18
N SER A 93 8.83 6.16 -3.14
CA SER A 93 10.01 5.84 -2.35
C SER A 93 10.93 4.81 -3.04
N GLY A 94 10.53 4.33 -4.23
CA GLY A 94 11.27 3.33 -5.01
C GLY A 94 10.93 1.88 -4.66
N VAL A 95 9.95 1.64 -3.78
CA VAL A 95 9.52 0.27 -3.44
C VAL A 95 8.61 -0.28 -4.52
N VAL A 96 9.01 -1.39 -5.15
CA VAL A 96 8.17 -2.14 -6.08
C VAL A 96 7.11 -2.90 -5.27
N ILE A 97 5.84 -2.57 -5.51
CA ILE A 97 4.69 -3.17 -4.84
C ILE A 97 4.35 -4.51 -5.48
N ALA A 98 4.24 -4.52 -6.81
CA ALA A 98 3.98 -5.72 -7.58
C ALA A 98 4.37 -5.50 -9.05
N ARG A 99 4.90 -6.54 -9.71
CA ARG A 99 5.15 -6.52 -11.16
C ARG A 99 3.93 -7.02 -11.90
N ILE A 100 3.64 -6.46 -13.07
CA ILE A 100 2.49 -6.88 -13.88
C ILE A 100 2.57 -8.36 -14.28
N GLU A 101 3.76 -8.86 -14.55
CA GLU A 101 4.01 -10.27 -14.88
C GLU A 101 3.58 -11.25 -13.77
N ASP A 102 3.70 -10.82 -12.49
CA ASP A 102 3.35 -11.62 -11.32
C ASP A 102 1.89 -11.51 -10.91
N MET A 103 1.15 -10.51 -11.44
CA MET A 103 -0.24 -10.31 -11.09
C MET A 103 -1.15 -11.34 -11.77
N VAL A 104 -2.01 -12.00 -10.99
CA VAL A 104 -2.97 -13.01 -11.47
C VAL A 104 -4.36 -12.41 -11.63
N SER A 105 -4.80 -11.62 -10.66
CA SER A 105 -6.14 -11.02 -10.68
C SER A 105 -6.20 -9.76 -9.84
N VAL A 106 -7.20 -8.93 -10.15
CA VAL A 106 -7.55 -7.73 -9.38
C VAL A 106 -8.98 -7.88 -8.92
N ASP A 107 -9.20 -7.81 -7.60
CA ASP A 107 -10.53 -7.89 -7.00
C ASP A 107 -10.93 -6.55 -6.38
N ARG A 108 -12.13 -6.09 -6.74
CA ARG A 108 -12.80 -4.88 -6.21
C ARG A 108 -14.14 -5.19 -5.54
N GLY A 109 -14.49 -6.46 -5.45
CA GLY A 109 -15.76 -6.91 -4.89
C GLY A 109 -16.01 -6.36 -3.48
N ALA A 110 -17.28 -6.24 -3.11
CA ALA A 110 -17.68 -5.76 -1.79
C ALA A 110 -17.23 -6.71 -0.67
N PHE A 111 -17.13 -8.00 -0.97
CA PHE A 111 -16.71 -9.06 -0.04
C PHE A 111 -15.19 -9.35 -0.08
N ALA A 112 -14.42 -8.67 -0.95
CA ALA A 112 -12.97 -8.80 -0.93
C ALA A 112 -12.42 -8.19 0.38
N PHE A 113 -11.49 -8.89 1.04
CA PHE A 113 -10.76 -8.35 2.18
C PHE A 113 -9.77 -7.28 1.73
N LYS A 114 -10.31 -6.16 1.29
CA LYS A 114 -9.57 -5.05 0.70
C LYS A 114 -9.61 -3.80 1.58
N PRO A 115 -8.61 -2.91 1.47
CA PRO A 115 -8.65 -1.61 2.12
C PRO A 115 -9.85 -0.77 1.65
N SER A 116 -10.31 0.14 2.51
CA SER A 116 -11.38 1.09 2.17
C SER A 116 -11.04 1.87 0.90
N ASN A 117 -12.01 2.01 -0.01
CA ASN A 117 -11.86 2.66 -1.33
C ASN A 117 -10.70 2.12 -2.17
N GLY A 118 -10.43 0.81 -2.06
CA GLY A 118 -9.28 0.19 -2.68
C GLY A 118 -9.62 -1.04 -3.49
N PHE A 119 -8.58 -1.79 -3.81
CA PHE A 119 -8.62 -3.08 -4.51
C PHE A 119 -7.59 -4.04 -3.94
N LEU A 120 -7.76 -5.32 -4.25
CA LEU A 120 -6.84 -6.38 -3.89
C LEU A 120 -6.23 -6.95 -5.18
N ILE A 121 -4.92 -7.10 -5.19
CA ILE A 121 -4.18 -7.81 -6.24
C ILE A 121 -3.78 -9.17 -5.68
N ARG A 122 -3.96 -10.21 -6.47
CA ARG A 122 -3.38 -11.55 -6.22
C ARG A 122 -2.14 -11.74 -7.06
N LEU A 123 -1.06 -12.17 -6.41
CA LEU A 123 0.21 -12.49 -7.05
C LEU A 123 0.36 -14.00 -7.25
N ARG A 124 1.11 -14.38 -8.26
CA ARG A 124 1.44 -15.77 -8.58
C ARG A 124 2.32 -16.41 -7.49
N ALA A 125 3.24 -15.64 -6.95
CA ALA A 125 4.14 -16.07 -5.87
C ALA A 125 4.09 -15.10 -4.69
N GLY A 126 4.40 -15.62 -3.49
CA GLY A 126 4.50 -14.79 -2.29
C GLY A 126 5.70 -13.85 -2.36
N ALA A 127 5.51 -12.63 -1.85
CA ALA A 127 6.55 -11.62 -1.76
C ALA A 127 6.75 -11.15 -0.31
N GLU A 128 7.82 -10.42 -0.06
CA GLU A 128 8.17 -9.92 1.27
C GLU A 128 7.01 -9.11 1.89
N ARG A 129 6.78 -9.35 3.18
CA ARG A 129 5.73 -8.65 3.92
C ARG A 129 6.07 -7.18 4.07
N THR A 130 5.17 -6.33 3.63
CA THR A 130 5.31 -4.88 3.74
C THR A 130 3.98 -4.28 4.15
N TRP A 131 4.04 -3.30 5.06
CA TRP A 131 2.85 -2.60 5.53
C TRP A 131 3.10 -1.10 5.54
N GLN A 132 2.38 -0.39 4.67
CA GLN A 132 2.35 1.07 4.55
C GLN A 132 0.94 1.55 4.93
N PRO A 133 0.71 1.88 6.23
CA PRO A 133 -0.63 2.17 6.74
C PRO A 133 -1.27 3.35 6.01
N GLY A 134 -2.52 3.15 5.60
CA GLY A 134 -3.29 4.17 4.87
C GLY A 134 -3.08 4.19 3.37
N MET A 135 -2.14 3.43 2.80
CA MET A 135 -1.87 3.39 1.37
C MET A 135 -1.93 1.97 0.78
N TRP A 136 -1.11 1.06 1.28
CA TRP A 136 -1.05 -0.30 0.76
C TRP A 136 -0.39 -1.27 1.76
N TRP A 137 -0.64 -2.55 1.55
CA TRP A 137 0.03 -3.63 2.28
C TRP A 137 0.24 -4.84 1.37
N ARG A 138 1.22 -5.67 1.71
CA ARG A 138 1.53 -6.92 1.01
C ARG A 138 1.79 -8.02 2.04
N PHE A 139 0.97 -9.09 1.97
CA PHE A 139 1.08 -10.26 2.83
C PHE A 139 0.94 -11.52 1.98
N GLY A 140 2.01 -12.32 1.89
CA GLY A 140 2.04 -13.52 1.06
C GLY A 140 1.77 -13.19 -0.41
N THR A 141 0.74 -13.78 -0.99
CA THR A 141 0.31 -13.57 -2.39
C THR A 141 -0.71 -12.44 -2.57
N CYS A 142 -1.06 -11.73 -1.50
CA CYS A 142 -2.07 -10.68 -1.54
C CYS A 142 -1.44 -9.30 -1.37
N VAL A 143 -1.85 -8.36 -2.22
CA VAL A 143 -1.51 -6.93 -2.13
C VAL A 143 -2.79 -6.13 -2.05
N GLY A 144 -2.99 -5.43 -0.95
CA GLY A 144 -4.12 -4.51 -0.77
C GLY A 144 -3.68 -3.07 -1.02
N VAL A 145 -4.34 -2.38 -1.93
CA VAL A 145 -4.11 -0.95 -2.23
C VAL A 145 -5.36 -0.18 -1.84
N GLY A 146 -5.21 0.85 -1.02
CA GLY A 146 -6.34 1.67 -0.56
C GLY A 146 -6.18 2.15 0.89
N GLY A 147 -7.24 2.75 1.42
CA GLY A 147 -7.32 3.34 2.75
C GLY A 147 -7.60 4.82 2.70
N MET A 148 -6.58 5.66 2.68
CA MET A 148 -6.72 7.12 2.56
C MET A 148 -6.74 7.61 1.11
N THR A 149 -6.90 6.70 0.16
CA THR A 149 -6.88 6.95 -1.27
C THR A 149 -8.25 7.40 -1.80
N PRO A 150 -8.32 8.27 -2.83
CA PRO A 150 -9.56 8.61 -3.51
C PRO A 150 -10.11 7.42 -4.31
N GLY A 151 -11.40 7.10 -4.16
CA GLY A 151 -12.06 6.00 -4.86
C GLY A 151 -11.94 6.05 -6.40
N PRO A 152 -12.09 7.21 -7.06
CA PRO A 152 -11.94 7.31 -8.51
C PRO A 152 -10.53 6.91 -9.00
N GLN A 153 -9.47 7.34 -8.32
CA GLN A 153 -8.09 7.01 -8.71
C GLN A 153 -7.81 5.51 -8.56
N THR A 154 -8.24 4.91 -7.43
CA THR A 154 -8.09 3.47 -7.20
C THR A 154 -8.91 2.64 -8.18
N LYS A 155 -10.11 3.14 -8.55
CA LYS A 155 -10.95 2.52 -9.58
C LYS A 155 -10.22 2.48 -10.92
N PHE A 156 -9.74 3.63 -11.37
CA PHE A 156 -9.04 3.77 -12.64
C PHE A 156 -7.79 2.88 -12.69
N MET A 157 -6.95 2.91 -11.66
CA MET A 157 -5.75 2.08 -11.60
C MET A 157 -6.07 0.58 -11.62
N ALA A 158 -7.08 0.14 -10.87
CA ALA A 158 -7.49 -1.27 -10.85
C ALA A 158 -8.01 -1.74 -12.22
N GLU A 159 -8.77 -0.90 -12.94
CA GLU A 159 -9.26 -1.19 -14.29
C GLU A 159 -8.11 -1.24 -15.31
N THR A 160 -7.14 -0.34 -15.18
CA THR A 160 -5.92 -0.34 -16.00
C THR A 160 -5.10 -1.60 -15.78
N ILE A 161 -4.86 -2.01 -14.53
CA ILE A 161 -4.15 -3.26 -14.22
C ILE A 161 -4.92 -4.47 -14.79
N LEU A 162 -6.24 -4.53 -14.63
CA LEU A 162 -7.06 -5.62 -15.15
C LEU A 162 -6.93 -5.72 -16.68
N ALA A 163 -6.99 -4.59 -17.40
CA ALA A 163 -6.81 -4.55 -18.85
C ALA A 163 -5.42 -5.05 -19.26
N MET A 164 -4.36 -4.70 -18.52
CA MET A 164 -3.00 -5.16 -18.78
C MET A 164 -2.84 -6.67 -18.57
N ILE A 165 -3.41 -7.22 -17.48
CA ILE A 165 -3.42 -8.66 -17.22
C ILE A 165 -4.15 -9.39 -18.35
N THR A 166 -5.34 -8.92 -18.71
CA THR A 166 -6.15 -9.54 -19.77
C THR A 166 -5.41 -9.52 -21.11
N LYS A 167 -4.79 -8.40 -21.47
CA LYS A 167 -4.01 -8.31 -22.70
C LYS A 167 -2.85 -9.29 -22.70
N ARG A 168 -2.07 -9.35 -21.63
CA ARG A 168 -0.95 -10.30 -21.48
C ARG A 168 -1.41 -11.74 -21.67
N ASP A 169 -2.52 -12.12 -21.03
CA ASP A 169 -3.04 -13.50 -21.08
C ASP A 169 -3.56 -13.86 -22.48
N LEU A 170 -4.14 -12.88 -23.21
CA LEU A 170 -4.54 -13.06 -24.60
C LEU A 170 -3.34 -13.19 -25.56
N ASP A 171 -2.27 -12.44 -25.31
CA ASP A 171 -1.05 -12.52 -26.13
C ASP A 171 -0.38 -13.90 -25.95
N LEU A 172 -0.33 -14.43 -24.73
CA LEU A 172 0.19 -15.78 -24.45
C LEU A 172 -0.61 -16.89 -25.17
N LEU A 173 -1.94 -16.75 -25.27
CA LEU A 173 -2.81 -17.72 -25.97
C LEU A 173 -2.68 -17.70 -27.51
N LYS A 174 -2.08 -16.66 -28.08
CA LYS A 174 -1.87 -16.56 -29.55
C LYS A 174 -0.54 -17.16 -29.98
N ASP A 175 0.41 -17.28 -29.05
CA ASP A 175 1.76 -17.78 -29.30
C ASP A 175 1.85 -19.32 -29.12
N ASP A 176 0.79 -19.96 -28.58
CA ASP A 176 0.59 -21.41 -28.47
C ASP A 176 -0.21 -21.96 -29.69
#